data_f13aa6b5d07444c793f1249c6476dcfc
#
_entry.id   f13aa6b5d07444c793f1249c6476dcfc
#
_cell.length_a   1.000
_cell.length_b   1.000
_cell.length_c   1.000
_cell.angle_alpha   90.00
_cell.angle_beta   90.00
_cell.angle_gamma   90.00
#
_symmetry.space_group_name_H-M   'P 1'
#
loop_
_entity.id
_entity.type
_entity.pdbx_description
1 polymer ?
#
loop_
_entity_poly.entity_id
_entity_poly.type
_entity_poly.pdbx_seq_one_letter_code
_entity_poly.pdbx_strand_id
1 'polypeptide(L)'
;MLLIEDYITQSKTDRQTHIDLSDPCVERGGPQKGGLSSYCKGLMAHLLDTTIPSGHKIHVCHACNNEKCSNPKHLYWGTAKENSADRMNNGDKTIWDRMVEKYGYEEACKMNAKGKKGNTHGSGNKDKPKSEDQKKKISESIKRHWEKRKGLVA
;
A
#
# COMPACT_ATOMS: atom_id res chain seq x y z
N MET A 1 7.11 23.38 -14.93
CA MET A 1 6.63 21.98 -14.82
C MET A 1 7.76 21.11 -14.27
N LEU A 2 7.58 20.53 -13.08
CA LEU A 2 8.56 19.70 -12.39
C LEU A 2 8.45 18.25 -12.88
N LEU A 3 9.58 17.53 -13.04
CA LEU A 3 9.53 16.11 -13.33
C LEU A 3 8.96 15.37 -12.10
N ILE A 4 8.08 14.42 -12.35
CA ILE A 4 7.41 13.69 -11.25
C ILE A 4 8.42 12.87 -10.42
N GLU A 5 9.48 12.40 -11.02
CA GLU A 5 10.58 11.70 -10.38
C GLU A 5 11.29 12.59 -9.33
N ASP A 6 11.47 13.86 -9.63
CA ASP A 6 12.06 14.83 -8.70
C ASP A 6 11.07 15.20 -7.60
N TYR A 7 9.79 15.39 -7.96
CA TYR A 7 8.73 15.66 -6.99
C TYR A 7 8.59 14.55 -5.94
N ILE A 8 8.68 13.29 -6.33
CA ILE A 8 8.51 12.15 -5.42
C ILE A 8 9.69 11.97 -4.45
N THR A 9 10.83 12.61 -4.69
CA THR A 9 11.97 12.60 -3.76
C THR A 9 11.73 13.46 -2.51
N GLN A 10 10.80 14.41 -2.58
CA GLN A 10 10.38 15.20 -1.43
C GLN A 10 9.76 14.32 -0.35
N SER A 11 9.79 14.76 0.90
CA SER A 11 9.12 14.02 1.97
C SER A 11 7.62 13.90 1.70
N LYS A 12 7.00 12.86 2.24
CA LYS A 12 5.55 12.68 2.11
C LYS A 12 4.77 13.88 2.67
N THR A 13 5.24 14.43 3.79
CA THR A 13 4.63 15.60 4.43
C THR A 13 4.65 16.82 3.52
N ASP A 14 5.78 17.09 2.86
CA ASP A 14 5.90 18.24 1.94
C ASP A 14 4.99 18.07 0.73
N ARG A 15 4.86 16.85 0.21
CA ARG A 15 3.96 16.52 -0.91
C ARG A 15 2.48 16.58 -0.56
N GLN A 16 2.14 16.60 0.72
CA GLN A 16 0.77 16.63 1.24
C GLN A 16 0.34 17.99 1.79
N THR A 17 1.12 19.05 1.61
CA THR A 17 0.82 20.39 2.15
C THR A 17 -0.49 20.98 1.63
N HIS A 18 -0.95 20.58 0.45
CA HIS A 18 -2.21 21.01 -0.15
C HIS A 18 -3.42 20.17 0.30
N ILE A 19 -3.21 19.11 1.09
CA ILE A 19 -4.28 18.22 1.55
C ILE A 19 -5.15 18.93 2.60
N ASP A 20 -6.45 18.91 2.36
CA ASP A 20 -7.46 19.43 3.28
C ASP A 20 -8.65 18.48 3.31
N LEU A 21 -8.70 17.63 4.33
CA LEU A 21 -9.76 16.62 4.51
C LEU A 21 -11.06 17.20 5.12
N SER A 22 -11.10 18.49 5.46
CA SER A 22 -12.33 19.16 5.90
C SER A 22 -13.30 19.40 4.74
N ASP A 23 -12.78 19.49 3.52
CA ASP A 23 -13.62 19.56 2.33
C ASP A 23 -14.33 18.22 2.07
N PRO A 24 -15.56 18.22 1.53
CA PRO A 24 -16.26 16.98 1.22
C PRO A 24 -15.60 16.24 0.04
N CYS A 25 -15.71 14.92 0.05
CA CYS A 25 -15.34 14.10 -1.12
C CYS A 25 -16.19 14.48 -2.33
N VAL A 26 -15.56 14.62 -3.49
CA VAL A 26 -16.24 14.84 -4.77
C VAL A 26 -16.23 13.50 -5.53
N GLU A 27 -17.35 12.78 -5.52
CA GLU A 27 -17.50 11.53 -6.26
C GLU A 27 -17.96 11.81 -7.69
N ARG A 28 -17.21 11.29 -8.66
CA ARG A 28 -17.61 11.34 -10.06
C ARG A 28 -18.36 10.05 -10.42
N GLY A 29 -19.64 10.20 -10.73
CA GLY A 29 -20.47 9.13 -11.28
C GLY A 29 -20.20 8.89 -12.76
N GLY A 30 -20.42 7.66 -13.22
CA GLY A 30 -20.41 7.26 -14.63
C GLY A 30 -19.08 6.66 -15.14
N PRO A 31 -19.14 5.95 -16.28
CA PRO A 31 -17.97 5.36 -16.90
C PRO A 31 -17.06 6.46 -17.46
N GLN A 32 -15.86 6.58 -16.95
CA GLN A 32 -14.84 7.50 -17.43
C GLN A 32 -14.01 6.84 -18.53
N LYS A 33 -13.84 7.49 -19.69
CA LYS A 33 -12.83 7.07 -20.68
C LYS A 33 -11.45 7.10 -20.00
N GLY A 34 -10.78 5.95 -19.87
CA GLY A 34 -9.50 5.81 -19.19
C GLY A 34 -9.59 5.62 -17.68
N GLY A 35 -10.82 5.59 -17.10
CA GLY A 35 -11.04 5.39 -15.67
C GLY A 35 -10.76 6.62 -14.80
N LEU A 36 -11.24 6.56 -13.56
CA LEU A 36 -11.07 7.65 -12.58
C LEU A 36 -9.59 7.94 -12.27
N SER A 37 -8.77 6.89 -12.25
CA SER A 37 -7.33 7.02 -12.01
C SER A 37 -6.64 7.91 -13.05
N SER A 38 -6.99 7.78 -14.34
CA SER A 38 -6.43 8.61 -15.41
C SER A 38 -6.86 10.08 -15.27
N TYR A 39 -8.11 10.31 -14.92
CA TYR A 39 -8.62 11.66 -14.65
C TYR A 39 -7.89 12.30 -13.46
N CYS A 40 -7.79 11.60 -12.33
CA CYS A 40 -7.10 12.10 -11.14
C CYS A 40 -5.61 12.38 -11.42
N LYS A 41 -4.94 11.57 -12.26
CA LYS A 41 -3.56 11.83 -12.69
C LYS A 41 -3.44 13.17 -13.44
N GLY A 42 -4.32 13.41 -14.40
CA GLY A 42 -4.34 14.69 -15.14
C GLY A 42 -4.62 15.89 -14.24
N LEU A 43 -5.57 15.74 -13.33
CA LEU A 43 -5.91 16.77 -12.36
C LEU A 43 -4.74 17.12 -11.43
N MET A 44 -4.06 16.10 -10.89
CA MET A 44 -2.90 16.29 -10.01
C MET A 44 -1.69 16.88 -10.74
N ALA A 45 -1.45 16.44 -11.98
CA ALA A 45 -0.37 17.01 -12.79
C ALA A 45 -0.60 18.50 -13.07
N HIS A 46 -1.84 18.88 -13.34
CA HIS A 46 -2.21 20.30 -13.55
C HIS A 46 -2.10 21.10 -12.24
N LEU A 47 -2.62 20.60 -11.13
CA LEU A 47 -2.60 21.28 -9.84
C LEU A 47 -1.18 21.54 -9.32
N LEU A 48 -0.30 20.57 -9.46
CA LEU A 48 1.05 20.60 -8.89
C LEU A 48 2.12 20.99 -9.92
N ASP A 49 1.72 21.37 -11.12
CA ASP A 49 2.62 21.67 -12.25
C ASP A 49 3.70 20.58 -12.47
N THR A 50 3.26 19.32 -12.41
CA THR A 50 4.14 18.17 -12.59
C THR A 50 3.86 17.42 -13.90
N THR A 51 4.82 16.59 -14.35
CA THR A 51 4.56 15.63 -15.41
C THR A 51 3.67 14.49 -14.91
N ILE A 52 2.92 13.86 -15.83
CA ILE A 52 2.16 12.64 -15.50
C ILE A 52 3.15 11.47 -15.44
N PRO A 53 3.16 10.69 -14.35
CA PRO A 53 4.08 9.57 -14.22
C PRO A 53 3.85 8.51 -15.29
N SER A 54 4.92 8.03 -15.89
CA SER A 54 4.93 6.85 -16.75
C SER A 54 5.18 5.60 -15.91
N GLY A 55 4.38 4.54 -16.13
CA GLY A 55 4.55 3.27 -15.43
C GLY A 55 3.77 3.16 -14.11
N HIS A 56 4.16 2.19 -13.28
CA HIS A 56 3.39 1.77 -12.09
C HIS A 56 4.08 2.05 -10.75
N LYS A 57 5.12 2.87 -10.73
CA LYS A 57 5.87 3.16 -9.49
C LYS A 57 5.23 4.28 -8.67
N ILE A 58 4.62 5.25 -9.36
CA ILE A 58 4.00 6.43 -8.75
C ILE A 58 2.50 6.40 -9.05
N HIS A 59 1.71 6.62 -8.02
CA HIS A 59 0.26 6.54 -8.06
C HIS A 59 -0.35 7.85 -7.56
N VAL A 60 -1.58 8.13 -8.00
CA VAL A 60 -2.44 9.06 -7.28
C VAL A 60 -3.02 8.31 -6.09
N CYS A 61 -2.73 8.79 -4.91
CA CYS A 61 -3.20 8.24 -3.64
C CYS A 61 -4.31 9.13 -3.08
N HIS A 62 -5.25 8.51 -2.37
CA HIS A 62 -6.37 9.21 -1.73
C HIS A 62 -6.12 9.31 -0.23
N ALA A 63 -5.85 10.52 0.28
CA ALA A 63 -5.70 10.75 1.71
C ALA A 63 -7.01 10.50 2.49
N CYS A 64 -8.16 10.67 1.83
CA CYS A 64 -9.50 10.38 2.39
C CYS A 64 -9.90 8.89 2.36
N ASN A 65 -9.06 8.02 1.83
CA ASN A 65 -9.33 6.58 1.63
C ASN A 65 -10.57 6.23 0.78
N ASN A 66 -11.17 7.21 0.10
CA ASN A 66 -12.28 6.99 -0.82
C ASN A 66 -11.76 6.90 -2.26
N GLU A 67 -11.73 5.71 -2.82
CA GLU A 67 -11.23 5.45 -4.18
C GLU A 67 -12.03 6.13 -5.30
N LYS A 68 -13.27 6.57 -5.01
CA LYS A 68 -14.14 7.28 -5.96
C LYS A 68 -13.98 8.79 -5.90
N CYS A 69 -13.20 9.30 -4.95
CA CYS A 69 -13.01 10.73 -4.76
C CYS A 69 -12.13 11.33 -5.85
N SER A 70 -12.58 12.44 -6.41
CA SER A 70 -11.83 13.26 -7.37
C SER A 70 -11.51 14.67 -6.85
N ASN A 71 -11.72 14.92 -5.54
CA ASN A 71 -11.35 16.19 -4.93
C ASN A 71 -9.81 16.33 -4.92
N PRO A 72 -9.23 17.35 -5.59
CA PRO A 72 -7.78 17.52 -5.66
C PRO A 72 -7.12 17.72 -4.29
N LYS A 73 -7.84 18.29 -3.33
CA LYS A 73 -7.37 18.44 -1.95
C LYS A 73 -7.29 17.13 -1.16
N HIS A 74 -7.82 16.05 -1.70
CA HIS A 74 -7.75 14.72 -1.11
C HIS A 74 -6.75 13.80 -1.82
N LEU A 75 -6.13 14.28 -2.90
CA LEU A 75 -5.25 13.50 -3.76
C LEU A 75 -3.79 13.93 -3.58
N TYR A 76 -2.87 12.99 -3.69
CA TYR A 76 -1.44 13.29 -3.72
C TYR A 76 -0.67 12.26 -4.54
N TRP A 77 0.53 12.64 -5.02
CA TRP A 77 1.45 11.71 -5.64
C TRP A 77 2.16 10.89 -4.57
N GLY A 78 2.07 9.57 -4.67
CA GLY A 78 2.70 8.67 -3.72
C GLY A 78 3.15 7.36 -4.35
N THR A 79 3.91 6.60 -3.57
CA THR A 79 4.32 5.24 -3.91
C THR A 79 3.27 4.22 -3.47
N ALA A 80 3.32 3.01 -4.03
CA ALA A 80 2.45 1.90 -3.59
C ALA A 80 2.62 1.59 -2.09
N LYS A 81 3.84 1.76 -1.56
CA LYS A 81 4.13 1.57 -0.12
C LYS A 81 3.41 2.61 0.74
N GLU A 82 3.47 3.88 0.34
CA GLU A 82 2.79 4.98 1.06
C GLU A 82 1.28 4.82 1.02
N ASN A 83 0.71 4.52 -0.15
CA ASN A 83 -0.72 4.26 -0.31
C ASN A 83 -1.19 3.09 0.57
N SER A 84 -0.40 2.04 0.65
CA SER A 84 -0.71 0.89 1.50
C SER A 84 -0.64 1.24 2.99
N ALA A 85 0.34 2.06 3.39
CA ALA A 85 0.46 2.54 4.77
C ALA A 85 -0.71 3.43 5.16
N ASP A 86 -1.15 4.33 4.27
CA ASP A 86 -2.31 5.21 4.54
C ASP A 86 -3.60 4.43 4.71
N ARG A 87 -3.83 3.43 3.87
CA ARG A 87 -4.99 2.53 4.03
C ARG A 87 -5.02 1.87 5.41
N MET A 88 -3.87 1.38 5.87
CA MET A 88 -3.76 0.78 7.20
C MET A 88 -3.98 1.80 8.32
N ASN A 89 -3.41 3.00 8.20
CA ASN A 89 -3.59 4.08 9.18
C ASN A 89 -5.05 4.57 9.24
N ASN A 90 -5.75 4.54 8.11
CA ASN A 90 -7.17 4.89 8.02
C ASN A 90 -8.11 3.75 8.47
N GLY A 91 -7.58 2.69 9.06
CA GLY A 91 -8.35 1.58 9.62
C GLY A 91 -8.84 0.55 8.60
N ASP A 92 -8.31 0.56 7.38
CA ASP A 92 -8.62 -0.48 6.40
C ASP A 92 -8.14 -1.85 6.88
N LYS A 93 -9.01 -2.82 6.74
CA LYS A 93 -8.68 -4.20 7.09
C LYS A 93 -7.81 -4.84 6.00
N THR A 94 -6.77 -5.55 6.40
CA THR A 94 -5.99 -6.37 5.47
C THR A 94 -6.87 -7.47 4.86
N ILE A 95 -6.41 -8.07 3.77
CA ILE A 95 -7.06 -9.27 3.20
C ILE A 95 -7.15 -10.37 4.27
N TRP A 96 -6.12 -10.48 5.10
CA TRP A 96 -6.10 -11.44 6.20
C TRP A 96 -7.18 -11.15 7.24
N ASP A 97 -7.30 -9.90 7.69
CA ASP A 97 -8.29 -9.50 8.67
C ASP A 97 -9.72 -9.76 8.17
N ARG A 98 -9.98 -9.46 6.89
CA ARG A 98 -11.28 -9.75 6.25
C ARG A 98 -11.56 -11.26 6.15
N MET A 99 -10.51 -12.05 5.88
CA MET A 99 -10.65 -13.53 5.88
C MET A 99 -10.95 -14.07 7.26
N VAL A 100 -10.24 -13.60 8.28
CA VAL A 100 -10.45 -14.03 9.67
C VAL A 100 -11.85 -13.64 10.15
N GLU A 101 -12.29 -12.42 9.82
CA GLU A 101 -13.65 -11.96 10.17
C GLU A 101 -14.73 -12.77 9.49
N LYS A 102 -14.54 -13.12 8.22
CA LYS A 102 -15.55 -13.84 7.42
C LYS A 102 -15.61 -15.35 7.73
N TYR A 103 -14.48 -15.98 7.96
CA TYR A 103 -14.39 -17.45 8.04
C TYR A 103 -13.89 -17.96 9.38
N GLY A 104 -13.48 -17.08 10.31
CA GLY A 104 -12.79 -17.44 11.53
C GLY A 104 -11.30 -17.73 11.31
N TYR A 105 -10.52 -17.65 12.38
CA TYR A 105 -9.05 -17.75 12.32
C TYR A 105 -8.56 -19.09 11.76
N GLU A 106 -9.15 -20.20 12.25
CA GLU A 106 -8.71 -21.56 11.84
C GLU A 106 -8.95 -21.83 10.36
N GLU A 107 -10.14 -21.46 9.85
CA GLU A 107 -10.46 -21.66 8.44
C GLU A 107 -9.67 -20.72 7.53
N ALA A 108 -9.46 -19.48 7.95
CA ALA A 108 -8.58 -18.54 7.24
C ALA A 108 -7.14 -19.09 7.14
N CYS A 109 -6.62 -19.73 8.20
CA CYS A 109 -5.31 -20.41 8.15
C CYS A 109 -5.27 -21.55 7.13
N LYS A 110 -6.31 -22.40 7.10
CA LYS A 110 -6.40 -23.50 6.12
C LYS A 110 -6.46 -23.00 4.68
N MET A 111 -7.25 -21.95 4.42
CA MET A 111 -7.38 -21.35 3.10
C MET A 111 -6.05 -20.72 2.65
N ASN A 112 -5.35 -20.01 3.52
CA ASN A 112 -4.04 -19.42 3.23
C ASN A 112 -2.98 -20.49 2.98
N ALA A 113 -3.01 -21.59 3.72
CA ALA A 113 -2.11 -22.73 3.50
C ALA A 113 -2.36 -23.41 2.14
N LYS A 114 -3.62 -23.59 1.73
CA LYS A 114 -3.98 -24.14 0.41
C LYS A 114 -3.45 -23.27 -0.73
N GLY A 115 -3.62 -21.93 -0.63
CA GLY A 115 -3.12 -20.99 -1.64
C GLY A 115 -1.59 -20.99 -1.81
N LYS A 116 -0.85 -21.33 -0.76
CA LYS A 116 0.63 -21.40 -0.80
C LYS A 116 1.16 -22.72 -1.41
N LYS A 117 0.39 -23.82 -1.38
CA LYS A 117 0.81 -25.12 -1.91
C LYS A 117 1.01 -25.13 -3.43
N GLY A 118 0.37 -24.22 -4.17
CA GLY A 118 0.51 -24.12 -5.63
C GLY A 118 1.50 -23.05 -6.11
N ASN A 119 2.06 -22.24 -5.22
CA ASN A 119 2.94 -21.15 -5.61
C ASN A 119 4.39 -21.63 -5.71
N THR A 120 4.81 -21.97 -6.93
CA THR A 120 6.18 -22.42 -7.23
C THR A 120 7.16 -21.26 -7.49
N HIS A 121 6.69 -20.01 -7.53
CA HIS A 121 7.55 -18.85 -7.80
C HIS A 121 8.62 -18.57 -6.73
N GLY A 122 8.53 -19.21 -5.57
CA GLY A 122 9.55 -19.16 -4.51
C GLY A 122 10.49 -20.39 -4.49
N SER A 123 10.42 -21.28 -5.50
CA SER A 123 11.11 -22.58 -5.46
C SER A 123 12.60 -22.53 -5.74
N GLY A 124 13.17 -21.40 -6.13
CA GLY A 124 14.59 -21.28 -6.49
C GLY A 124 15.62 -21.66 -5.40
N ASN A 125 15.16 -21.86 -4.16
CA ASN A 125 16.01 -22.28 -3.03
C ASN A 125 15.47 -23.44 -2.21
N LYS A 126 14.44 -24.17 -2.72
CA LYS A 126 13.82 -25.28 -1.95
C LYS A 126 14.78 -26.45 -1.72
N ASP A 127 15.73 -26.65 -2.62
CA ASP A 127 16.62 -27.80 -2.60
C ASP A 127 18.00 -27.52 -1.97
N LYS A 128 18.23 -26.30 -1.51
CA LYS A 128 19.44 -25.94 -0.78
C LYS A 128 19.14 -25.92 0.72
N PRO A 129 19.62 -26.89 1.49
CA PRO A 129 19.45 -26.87 2.94
C PRO A 129 20.13 -25.61 3.50
N LYS A 130 19.39 -24.86 4.31
CA LYS A 130 19.94 -23.70 4.98
C LYS A 130 21.04 -24.15 5.94
N SER A 131 22.17 -23.43 5.97
CA SER A 131 23.22 -23.67 6.95
C SER A 131 22.68 -23.50 8.37
N GLU A 132 23.31 -24.15 9.34
CA GLU A 132 22.91 -24.03 10.76
C GLU A 132 22.95 -22.56 11.24
N ASP A 133 23.94 -21.78 10.78
CA ASP A 133 24.00 -20.33 11.05
C ASP A 133 22.82 -19.54 10.48
N GLN A 134 22.37 -19.90 9.27
CA GLN A 134 21.19 -19.27 8.67
C GLN A 134 19.91 -19.62 9.44
N LYS A 135 19.77 -20.88 9.88
CA LYS A 135 18.65 -21.34 10.69
C LYS A 135 18.62 -20.61 12.03
N LYS A 136 19.79 -20.46 12.69
CA LYS A 136 19.93 -19.74 13.95
C LYS A 136 19.57 -18.27 13.83
N LYS A 137 20.09 -17.57 12.80
CA LYS A 137 19.74 -16.16 12.54
C LYS A 137 18.24 -15.95 12.27
N ILE A 138 17.60 -16.87 11.54
CA ILE A 138 16.15 -16.83 11.28
C ILE A 138 15.39 -17.01 12.59
N SER A 139 15.76 -18.00 13.40
CA SER A 139 15.12 -18.28 14.69
C SER A 139 15.23 -17.09 15.65
N GLU A 140 16.42 -16.50 15.77
CA GLU A 140 16.64 -15.31 16.59
C GLU A 140 15.87 -14.08 16.10
N SER A 141 15.77 -13.90 14.77
CA SER A 141 14.98 -12.82 14.18
C SER A 141 13.48 -12.98 14.47
N ILE A 142 12.96 -14.21 14.35
CA ILE A 142 11.58 -14.53 14.68
C ILE A 142 11.33 -14.29 16.17
N LYS A 143 12.23 -14.74 17.05
CA LYS A 143 12.12 -14.55 18.51
C LYS A 143 12.07 -13.06 18.87
N ARG A 144 12.99 -12.25 18.35
CA ARG A 144 13.00 -10.77 18.55
C ARG A 144 11.72 -10.11 18.06
N HIS A 145 11.19 -10.54 16.92
CA HIS A 145 9.93 -10.02 16.38
C HIS A 145 8.75 -10.33 17.32
N TRP A 146 8.69 -11.53 17.88
CA TRP A 146 7.66 -11.93 18.83
C TRP A 146 7.77 -11.19 20.17
N GLU A 147 8.98 -11.01 20.69
CA GLU A 147 9.25 -10.27 21.91
C GLU A 147 8.83 -8.80 21.77
N LYS A 148 9.14 -8.18 20.63
CA LYS A 148 8.71 -6.82 20.32
C LYS A 148 7.17 -6.70 20.22
N ARG A 149 6.51 -7.68 19.63
CA ARG A 149 5.02 -7.70 19.56
C ARG A 149 4.35 -7.90 20.92
N LYS A 150 4.99 -8.59 21.83
CA LYS A 150 4.50 -8.79 23.20
C LYS A 150 4.83 -7.62 24.14
N GLY A 151 5.48 -6.56 23.66
CA GLY A 151 5.89 -5.42 24.49
C GLY A 151 6.98 -5.76 25.52
N LEU A 152 7.72 -6.86 25.31
CA LEU A 152 8.75 -7.33 26.23
C LEU A 152 10.13 -6.71 25.97
N VAL A 153 10.29 -6.00 24.84
CA VAL A 153 11.52 -5.29 24.47
C VAL A 153 11.16 -3.97 23.82
N ALA A 154 11.73 -2.86 24.31
CA ALA A 154 11.60 -1.51 23.75
C ALA A 154 12.42 -1.37 22.46
#